data_07d3ce3a5c4dab0cde92d9b6209a9025
#
_entry.id   07d3ce3a5c4dab0cde92d9b6209a9025
#
_cell.length_a   1.000
_cell.length_b   1.000
_cell.length_c   1.000
_cell.angle_alpha   90.00
_cell.angle_beta   90.00
_cell.angle_gamma   90.00
#
_symmetry.space_group_name_H-M   'P 1'
#
loop_
_entity.id
_entity.type
_entity.pdbx_description
1 polymer ?
#
loop_
_entity_poly.entity_id
_entity_poly.type
_entity_poly.pdbx_seq_one_letter_code
_entity_poly.pdbx_strand_id
1 'polypeptide(L)'
;MGQTHKIGLDSNAKSDTLKFTSVIRAIFQDSKGKYWFGSSQEGVAMYNGTSFTYFTSKDGLSSNQIHSIQEDTKGVIWFETPSGVSSYDGIRMTNHTTTSNEISLNVFPIRRNTSKINEWKKKSSDLWFGAGNTSGVYRYDGLQLEYLEFPPQKVLDPNDNVFAVTGISEGKNTMIWFATYAGVFGYNGSDFTIITDETLGYDRTVAPLHIRSILEDSKGRLWIGNNGIGVLLKEGDSIIHFSEKHHLIHPNSKRNGKSTSPQGTMEHVFTIEEDSQGNIWFGDRDAGLWKYDGTQLTNYITKDGFENDFVLSIFEDRNKTLWFGMADGKIYTFNGKSFEKRF
;
A
#
# COMPACT_ATOMS: atom_id res chain seq x y z
N MET A 1 33.85 -12.05 -9.34
CA MET A 1 33.01 -12.81 -8.39
C MET A 1 32.99 -12.02 -7.09
N GLY A 2 32.02 -11.14 -6.89
CA GLY A 2 31.83 -10.37 -5.66
C GLY A 2 30.72 -11.02 -4.85
N GLN A 3 31.08 -11.63 -3.72
CA GLN A 3 30.10 -12.06 -2.74
C GLN A 3 29.54 -10.82 -2.01
N THR A 4 28.31 -10.46 -2.30
CA THR A 4 27.54 -9.52 -1.47
C THR A 4 27.15 -10.27 -0.19
N HIS A 5 27.82 -9.97 0.90
CA HIS A 5 27.38 -10.40 2.24
C HIS A 5 26.05 -9.65 2.54
N LYS A 6 24.93 -10.38 2.50
CA LYS A 6 23.69 -9.94 3.16
C LYS A 6 23.99 -9.91 4.66
N ILE A 7 24.05 -8.71 5.23
CA ILE A 7 24.07 -8.52 6.68
C ILE A 7 22.67 -8.90 7.16
N GLY A 8 22.51 -10.10 7.73
CA GLY A 8 21.30 -10.48 8.43
C GLY A 8 21.14 -9.61 9.65
N LEU A 9 20.05 -8.86 9.73
CA LEU A 9 19.72 -8.07 10.93
C LEU A 9 19.47 -9.07 12.08
N ASP A 10 20.18 -8.88 13.18
CA ASP A 10 19.97 -9.68 14.39
C ASP A 10 18.69 -9.15 15.07
N SER A 11 17.67 -9.99 15.20
CA SER A 11 16.35 -9.65 15.74
C SER A 11 16.38 -9.08 17.17
N ASN A 12 17.47 -9.30 17.91
CA ASN A 12 17.64 -8.80 19.27
C ASN A 12 18.55 -7.57 19.38
N ALA A 13 19.12 -7.07 18.27
CA ALA A 13 19.97 -5.89 18.28
C ALA A 13 19.12 -4.61 18.42
N LYS A 14 19.16 -3.98 19.59
CA LYS A 14 18.62 -2.62 19.75
C LYS A 14 19.55 -1.63 19.07
N SER A 15 18.99 -0.75 18.24
CA SER A 15 19.72 0.33 17.54
C SER A 15 18.96 1.64 17.76
N ASP A 16 19.67 2.74 17.86
CA ASP A 16 19.10 4.10 17.86
C ASP A 16 18.84 4.63 16.45
N THR A 17 19.36 3.94 15.44
CA THR A 17 19.17 4.29 14.02
C THR A 17 18.45 3.18 13.25
N LEU A 18 17.61 3.58 12.29
CA LEU A 18 16.99 2.64 11.37
C LEU A 18 18.04 2.06 10.41
N LYS A 19 18.07 0.72 10.31
CA LYS A 19 19.07 -0.01 9.50
C LYS A 19 18.56 -0.46 8.13
N PHE A 20 17.35 -0.07 7.76
CA PHE A 20 16.80 -0.44 6.47
C PHE A 20 17.51 0.27 5.32
N THR A 21 17.75 -0.47 4.26
CA THR A 21 18.37 -0.01 3.00
C THR A 21 17.46 -0.23 1.81
N SER A 22 16.36 -0.94 2.02
CA SER A 22 15.34 -1.19 1.00
C SER A 22 14.11 -0.32 1.24
N VAL A 23 13.28 -0.23 0.22
CA VAL A 23 12.07 0.61 0.18
C VAL A 23 11.23 0.49 1.45
N ILE A 24 10.85 1.61 2.05
CA ILE A 24 9.85 1.67 3.13
C ILE A 24 8.46 1.67 2.49
N ARG A 25 7.73 0.58 2.68
CA ARG A 25 6.42 0.35 2.06
C ARG A 25 5.24 0.70 2.96
N ALA A 26 5.43 0.62 4.28
CA ALA A 26 4.39 0.88 5.24
C ALA A 26 4.95 1.65 6.45
N ILE A 27 4.21 2.66 6.89
CA ILE A 27 4.46 3.42 8.12
C ILE A 27 3.16 3.38 8.92
N PHE A 28 3.25 3.08 10.20
CA PHE A 28 2.08 3.00 11.08
C PHE A 28 2.45 3.44 12.50
N GLN A 29 1.54 4.13 13.20
CA GLN A 29 1.67 4.44 14.62
C GLN A 29 0.60 3.69 15.41
N ASP A 30 1.03 2.79 16.31
CA ASP A 30 0.11 1.98 17.13
C ASP A 30 -0.59 2.80 18.24
N SER A 31 -1.57 2.20 18.90
CA SER A 31 -2.35 2.84 19.98
C SER A 31 -1.49 3.26 21.18
N LYS A 32 -0.31 2.68 21.33
CA LYS A 32 0.67 2.97 22.38
C LYS A 32 1.69 4.05 21.97
N GLY A 33 1.55 4.61 20.76
CA GLY A 33 2.43 5.65 20.21
C GLY A 33 3.75 5.16 19.64
N LYS A 34 3.95 3.84 19.49
CA LYS A 34 5.13 3.29 18.82
C LYS A 34 4.95 3.38 17.32
N TYR A 35 6.06 3.61 16.61
CA TYR A 35 6.07 3.60 15.15
C TYR A 35 6.53 2.26 14.63
N TRP A 36 5.89 1.84 13.55
CA TRP A 36 6.19 0.61 12.84
C TRP A 36 6.53 0.93 11.40
N PHE A 37 7.66 0.41 10.93
CA PHE A 37 8.15 0.63 9.56
C PHE A 37 8.30 -0.72 8.88
N GLY A 38 7.57 -0.90 7.79
CA GLY A 38 7.61 -2.11 6.97
C GLY A 38 8.49 -1.87 5.73
N SER A 39 9.46 -2.74 5.52
CA SER A 39 10.36 -2.67 4.36
C SER A 39 9.95 -3.62 3.24
N SER A 40 10.57 -3.46 2.08
CA SER A 40 10.36 -4.37 0.96
C SER A 40 11.16 -5.68 1.03
N GLN A 41 12.17 -5.80 1.90
CA GLN A 41 13.05 -6.96 1.96
C GLN A 41 13.57 -7.33 3.36
N GLU A 42 13.47 -6.43 4.33
CA GLU A 42 14.18 -6.52 5.59
C GLU A 42 13.26 -6.71 6.81
N GLY A 43 11.95 -6.92 6.56
CA GLY A 43 10.94 -7.14 7.58
C GLY A 43 10.37 -5.85 8.14
N VAL A 44 10.13 -5.86 9.45
CA VAL A 44 9.52 -4.75 10.21
C VAL A 44 10.49 -4.22 11.25
N ALA A 45 10.57 -2.90 11.38
CA ALA A 45 11.22 -2.21 12.48
C ALA A 45 10.16 -1.51 13.35
N MET A 46 10.16 -1.76 14.65
CA MET A 46 9.36 -1.06 15.65
C MET A 46 10.24 -0.04 16.37
N TYR A 47 9.83 1.21 16.39
CA TYR A 47 10.49 2.30 17.12
C TYR A 47 9.66 2.71 18.34
N ASN A 48 10.26 2.69 19.52
CA ASN A 48 9.58 3.00 20.79
C ASN A 48 9.85 4.41 21.30
N GLY A 49 10.43 5.28 20.48
CA GLY A 49 10.84 6.63 20.85
C GLY A 49 12.33 6.74 21.19
N THR A 50 13.04 5.62 21.43
CA THR A 50 14.47 5.61 21.79
C THR A 50 15.30 4.61 21.01
N SER A 51 14.70 3.48 20.64
CA SER A 51 15.42 2.39 19.95
C SER A 51 14.51 1.61 19.04
N PHE A 52 15.12 0.95 18.04
CA PHE A 52 14.47 0.04 17.12
C PHE A 52 14.55 -1.41 17.60
N THR A 53 13.46 -2.16 17.36
CA THR A 53 13.42 -3.62 17.44
C THR A 53 13.01 -4.14 16.08
N TYR A 54 13.70 -5.16 15.56
CA TYR A 54 13.48 -5.70 14.22
C TYR A 54 12.82 -7.06 14.27
N PHE A 55 11.91 -7.31 13.32
CA PHE A 55 11.24 -8.59 13.15
C PHE A 55 11.34 -9.04 11.68
N THR A 56 11.67 -10.31 11.50
CA THR A 56 11.89 -10.94 10.19
C THR A 56 11.13 -12.26 10.11
N SER A 57 11.27 -12.95 9.01
CA SER A 57 10.75 -14.32 8.85
C SER A 57 11.34 -15.31 9.86
N LYS A 58 12.52 -15.03 10.44
CA LYS A 58 13.12 -15.83 11.51
C LYS A 58 12.36 -15.70 12.84
N ASP A 59 11.65 -14.60 13.02
CA ASP A 59 10.86 -14.30 14.22
C ASP A 59 9.38 -14.71 14.05
N GLY A 60 8.99 -15.22 12.88
CA GLY A 60 7.64 -15.70 12.58
C GLY A 60 6.81 -14.84 11.61
N LEU A 61 7.40 -13.80 11.00
CA LEU A 61 6.75 -13.14 9.86
C LEU A 61 6.61 -14.12 8.68
N SER A 62 5.50 -14.04 7.97
CA SER A 62 5.26 -14.85 6.77
C SER A 62 6.21 -14.49 5.61
N SER A 63 6.70 -13.25 5.56
CA SER A 63 7.73 -12.78 4.62
C SER A 63 8.40 -11.53 5.17
N ASN A 64 9.62 -11.22 4.68
CA ASN A 64 10.29 -9.95 4.97
C ASN A 64 9.82 -8.77 4.11
N GLN A 65 8.94 -8.98 3.16
CA GLN A 65 8.30 -7.92 2.40
C GLN A 65 6.97 -7.55 3.07
N ILE A 66 6.86 -6.32 3.53
CA ILE A 66 5.66 -5.82 4.22
C ILE A 66 4.85 -4.95 3.25
N HIS A 67 3.56 -5.24 3.12
CA HIS A 67 2.65 -4.44 2.28
C HIS A 67 1.85 -3.45 3.10
N SER A 68 1.27 -3.89 4.21
CA SER A 68 0.53 -3.02 5.14
C SER A 68 0.72 -3.44 6.59
N ILE A 69 0.46 -2.50 7.51
CA ILE A 69 0.51 -2.69 8.96
C ILE A 69 -0.77 -2.11 9.54
N GLN A 70 -1.46 -2.88 10.37
CA GLN A 70 -2.71 -2.49 11.01
C GLN A 70 -2.72 -2.91 12.48
N GLU A 71 -3.60 -2.32 13.30
CA GLU A 71 -3.79 -2.69 14.70
C GLU A 71 -5.25 -3.08 14.93
N ASP A 72 -5.50 -4.20 15.58
CA ASP A 72 -6.86 -4.59 15.95
C ASP A 72 -7.31 -3.92 17.26
N THR A 73 -8.58 -4.08 17.60
CA THR A 73 -9.21 -3.51 18.80
C THR A 73 -8.62 -4.01 20.12
N LYS A 74 -7.77 -5.04 20.08
CA LYS A 74 -7.07 -5.61 21.25
C LYS A 74 -5.64 -5.10 21.36
N GLY A 75 -5.18 -4.26 20.40
CA GLY A 75 -3.82 -3.73 20.33
C GLY A 75 -2.80 -4.75 19.78
N VAL A 76 -3.27 -5.77 19.06
CA VAL A 76 -2.43 -6.68 18.30
C VAL A 76 -2.09 -6.05 16.96
N ILE A 77 -0.81 -6.08 16.60
CA ILE A 77 -0.32 -5.52 15.33
C ILE A 77 -0.33 -6.61 14.27
N TRP A 78 -0.91 -6.30 13.12
CA TRP A 78 -1.07 -7.21 11.99
C TRP A 78 -0.25 -6.74 10.79
N PHE A 79 0.36 -7.69 10.11
CA PHE A 79 1.26 -7.45 8.97
C PHE A 79 0.77 -8.22 7.75
N GLU A 80 0.52 -7.49 6.67
CA GLU A 80 0.31 -8.08 5.35
C GLU A 80 1.64 -8.28 4.65
N THR A 81 1.82 -9.45 4.07
CA THR A 81 2.97 -9.79 3.24
C THR A 81 2.53 -10.52 1.98
N PRO A 82 3.34 -10.63 0.93
CA PRO A 82 3.02 -11.45 -0.24
C PRO A 82 2.80 -12.92 0.09
N SER A 83 3.38 -13.40 1.20
CA SER A 83 3.30 -14.81 1.62
C SER A 83 2.29 -15.05 2.72
N GLY A 84 1.48 -14.05 3.09
CA GLY A 84 0.40 -14.19 4.04
C GLY A 84 0.32 -13.12 5.10
N VAL A 85 -0.47 -13.39 6.12
CA VAL A 85 -0.78 -12.47 7.22
C VAL A 85 -0.14 -12.97 8.50
N SER A 86 0.55 -12.08 9.20
CA SER A 86 1.15 -12.35 10.51
C SER A 86 0.65 -11.35 11.55
N SER A 87 0.72 -11.68 12.84
CA SER A 87 0.38 -10.75 13.92
C SER A 87 1.40 -10.78 15.05
N TYR A 88 1.50 -9.68 15.79
CA TYR A 88 2.34 -9.53 16.97
C TYR A 88 1.51 -9.02 18.15
N ASP A 89 1.44 -9.83 19.22
CA ASP A 89 0.64 -9.55 20.42
C ASP A 89 1.40 -8.76 21.50
N GLY A 90 2.63 -8.37 21.21
CA GLY A 90 3.54 -7.71 22.15
C GLY A 90 4.58 -8.66 22.73
N ILE A 91 4.43 -9.96 22.53
CA ILE A 91 5.33 -11.02 23.02
C ILE A 91 5.78 -11.91 21.87
N ARG A 92 4.85 -12.36 21.03
CA ARG A 92 5.09 -13.37 20.01
C ARG A 92 4.56 -12.91 18.64
N MET A 93 5.36 -13.22 17.61
CA MET A 93 4.93 -13.16 16.22
C MET A 93 4.26 -14.48 15.83
N THR A 94 3.08 -14.40 15.21
CA THR A 94 2.30 -15.57 14.76
C THR A 94 1.97 -15.43 13.29
N ASN A 95 2.28 -16.44 12.50
CA ASN A 95 1.87 -16.53 11.10
C ASN A 95 0.52 -17.27 11.02
N HIS A 96 -0.47 -16.65 10.38
CA HIS A 96 -1.85 -17.16 10.31
C HIS A 96 -2.18 -17.91 9.01
N THR A 97 -1.32 -17.84 8.01
CA THR A 97 -1.63 -18.30 6.67
C THR A 97 -0.75 -19.44 6.16
N THR A 98 0.33 -19.79 6.87
CA THR A 98 1.17 -20.93 6.52
C THR A 98 0.60 -22.20 7.15
N THR A 99 0.16 -23.16 6.36
CA THR A 99 -0.04 -24.53 6.82
C THR A 99 1.30 -25.25 6.81
N SER A 100 1.69 -25.79 7.95
CA SER A 100 2.79 -26.75 8.04
C SER A 100 2.48 -27.94 7.11
N ASN A 101 3.32 -28.20 6.13
CA ASN A 101 3.52 -29.44 5.36
C ASN A 101 3.33 -29.39 3.82
N GLU A 102 3.21 -28.24 3.16
CA GLU A 102 3.39 -28.25 1.71
C GLU A 102 4.36 -27.15 1.29
N ILE A 103 5.59 -27.56 0.98
CA ILE A 103 6.52 -26.80 0.15
C ILE A 103 5.94 -26.88 -1.27
N SER A 104 5.03 -25.99 -1.61
CA SER A 104 4.61 -25.73 -2.98
C SER A 104 4.91 -24.29 -3.30
N LEU A 105 5.76 -24.13 -4.28
CA LEU A 105 6.15 -22.88 -4.89
C LEU A 105 4.92 -22.03 -5.25
N ASN A 106 4.85 -20.81 -4.68
CA ASN A 106 3.94 -19.72 -5.08
C ASN A 106 2.43 -19.88 -4.84
N VAL A 107 1.97 -20.74 -3.97
CA VAL A 107 0.56 -20.81 -3.63
C VAL A 107 0.38 -20.67 -2.14
N PHE A 108 -0.36 -19.65 -1.71
CA PHE A 108 -0.90 -19.58 -0.35
C PHE A 108 -1.71 -20.85 -0.08
N PRO A 109 -1.51 -21.53 1.06
CA PRO A 109 -2.42 -22.59 1.44
C PRO A 109 -3.74 -21.95 1.84
N ILE A 110 -4.57 -21.77 0.84
CA ILE A 110 -5.97 -21.43 1.02
C ILE A 110 -6.59 -22.62 1.73
N ARG A 111 -7.09 -22.46 2.93
CA ARG A 111 -8.21 -23.27 3.36
C ARG A 111 -9.39 -22.90 2.46
N ARG A 112 -9.41 -23.43 1.26
CA ARG A 112 -10.64 -23.57 0.51
C ARG A 112 -11.46 -24.57 1.32
N ASN A 113 -12.33 -24.06 2.16
CA ASN A 113 -13.47 -24.84 2.56
C ASN A 113 -14.33 -24.96 1.30
N THR A 114 -14.06 -25.99 0.51
CA THR A 114 -14.66 -26.23 -0.80
C THR A 114 -16.17 -26.48 -0.73
N SER A 115 -16.78 -26.38 0.45
CA SER A 115 -18.20 -26.61 0.68
C SER A 115 -19.03 -25.36 0.99
N LYS A 116 -18.40 -24.18 1.20
CA LYS A 116 -19.11 -22.90 1.37
C LYS A 116 -18.28 -21.78 0.77
N ILE A 117 -18.81 -21.08 -0.23
CA ILE A 117 -18.35 -19.75 -0.61
C ILE A 117 -18.54 -18.88 0.65
N ASN A 118 -17.45 -18.35 1.20
CA ASN A 118 -17.54 -17.45 2.35
C ASN A 118 -18.33 -16.22 1.92
N GLU A 119 -19.36 -15.91 2.64
CA GLU A 119 -20.21 -14.76 2.36
C GLU A 119 -19.48 -13.47 2.70
N TRP A 120 -19.45 -12.54 1.78
CA TRP A 120 -18.92 -11.21 2.02
C TRP A 120 -19.72 -10.52 3.14
N LYS A 121 -19.00 -10.07 4.17
CA LYS A 121 -19.53 -9.36 5.32
C LYS A 121 -18.55 -8.27 5.72
N LYS A 122 -19.04 -7.18 6.26
CA LYS A 122 -18.21 -6.05 6.71
C LYS A 122 -18.70 -5.52 8.04
N LYS A 123 -17.75 -5.26 8.96
CA LYS A 123 -17.94 -4.51 10.21
C LYS A 123 -16.87 -3.44 10.28
N SER A 124 -17.11 -2.38 11.02
CA SER A 124 -16.15 -1.28 11.20
C SER A 124 -14.85 -1.66 11.92
N SER A 125 -14.85 -2.81 12.61
CA SER A 125 -13.68 -3.34 13.33
C SER A 125 -12.90 -4.39 12.55
N ASP A 126 -13.34 -4.72 11.33
CA ASP A 126 -12.65 -5.72 10.50
C ASP A 126 -11.32 -5.17 10.00
N LEU A 127 -10.31 -6.02 9.96
CA LEU A 127 -9.07 -5.72 9.26
C LEU A 127 -9.04 -6.45 7.92
N TRP A 128 -8.45 -5.81 6.93
CA TRP A 128 -8.44 -6.29 5.56
C TRP A 128 -7.02 -6.35 5.02
N PHE A 129 -6.69 -7.46 4.34
CA PHE A 129 -5.36 -7.71 3.81
C PHE A 129 -5.47 -8.30 2.41
N GLY A 130 -4.56 -7.94 1.53
CA GLY A 130 -4.43 -8.59 0.23
C GLY A 130 -4.08 -10.07 0.37
N ALA A 131 -4.60 -10.89 -0.53
CA ALA A 131 -4.36 -12.34 -0.53
C ALA A 131 -3.20 -12.73 -1.48
N GLY A 132 -2.13 -11.93 -1.49
CA GLY A 132 -0.95 -12.15 -2.33
C GLY A 132 -1.30 -12.09 -3.81
N ASN A 133 -0.99 -13.15 -4.55
CA ASN A 133 -1.26 -13.22 -5.99
C ASN A 133 -2.65 -13.76 -6.34
N THR A 134 -3.55 -13.93 -5.37
CA THR A 134 -4.90 -14.43 -5.62
C THR A 134 -5.90 -13.28 -5.74
N SER A 135 -6.98 -13.52 -6.49
CA SER A 135 -8.08 -12.56 -6.66
C SER A 135 -8.98 -12.56 -5.43
N GLY A 136 -8.69 -11.69 -4.46
CA GLY A 136 -9.45 -11.60 -3.22
C GLY A 136 -8.66 -10.99 -2.07
N VAL A 137 -9.24 -11.11 -0.88
CA VAL A 137 -8.70 -10.53 0.34
C VAL A 137 -8.80 -11.50 1.51
N TYR A 138 -7.97 -11.31 2.53
CA TYR A 138 -8.22 -11.82 3.86
C TYR A 138 -8.95 -10.76 4.69
N ARG A 139 -9.99 -11.18 5.38
CA ARG A 139 -10.72 -10.40 6.37
C ARG A 139 -10.52 -11.00 7.75
N TYR A 140 -10.10 -10.19 8.71
CA TYR A 140 -10.08 -10.55 10.12
C TYR A 140 -11.24 -9.88 10.85
N ASP A 141 -12.14 -10.65 11.44
CA ASP A 141 -13.38 -10.16 12.08
C ASP A 141 -13.26 -9.96 13.61
N GLY A 142 -12.02 -9.99 14.13
CA GLY A 142 -11.71 -9.95 15.56
C GLY A 142 -11.60 -11.34 16.21
N LEU A 143 -11.95 -12.42 15.48
CA LEU A 143 -11.90 -13.80 15.93
C LEU A 143 -11.14 -14.72 14.97
N GLN A 144 -11.43 -14.62 13.68
CA GLN A 144 -10.86 -15.49 12.66
C GLN A 144 -10.46 -14.71 11.41
N LEU A 145 -9.48 -15.24 10.69
CA LEU A 145 -9.04 -14.75 9.40
C LEU A 145 -9.68 -15.59 8.30
N GLU A 146 -10.46 -14.96 7.42
CA GLU A 146 -11.20 -15.58 6.33
C GLU A 146 -10.71 -15.07 4.98
N TYR A 147 -10.59 -15.95 3.99
CA TYR A 147 -10.37 -15.56 2.60
C TYR A 147 -11.71 -15.29 1.92
N LEU A 148 -11.83 -14.15 1.25
CA LEU A 148 -12.99 -13.73 0.47
C LEU A 148 -12.55 -13.48 -0.97
N GLU A 149 -13.09 -14.26 -1.90
CA GLU A 149 -12.82 -14.14 -3.33
C GLU A 149 -13.63 -12.98 -3.93
N PHE A 150 -13.01 -12.19 -4.80
CA PHE A 150 -13.74 -11.16 -5.54
C PHE A 150 -14.75 -11.75 -6.52
N PRO A 151 -15.84 -11.03 -6.85
CA PRO A 151 -16.73 -11.41 -7.93
C PRO A 151 -15.95 -11.65 -9.22
N PRO A 152 -16.22 -12.75 -9.94
CA PRO A 152 -15.48 -13.09 -11.14
C PRO A 152 -15.57 -11.99 -12.21
N GLN A 153 -14.42 -11.63 -12.76
CA GLN A 153 -14.31 -10.66 -13.84
C GLN A 153 -13.79 -11.35 -15.11
N LYS A 154 -14.09 -10.76 -16.26
CA LYS A 154 -13.52 -11.21 -17.52
C LYS A 154 -12.01 -10.98 -17.51
N VAL A 155 -11.25 -12.04 -17.46
CA VAL A 155 -9.79 -12.01 -17.54
C VAL A 155 -9.39 -12.15 -19.01
N LEU A 156 -8.49 -11.28 -19.48
CA LEU A 156 -7.98 -11.36 -20.87
C LEU A 156 -6.95 -12.47 -21.03
N ASP A 157 -6.13 -12.72 -20.00
CA ASP A 157 -5.20 -13.84 -19.90
C ASP A 157 -5.47 -14.60 -18.59
N PRO A 158 -5.84 -15.89 -18.63
CA PRO A 158 -6.07 -16.69 -17.43
C PRO A 158 -4.84 -16.87 -16.53
N ASN A 159 -3.64 -16.59 -17.04
CA ASN A 159 -2.39 -16.68 -16.29
C ASN A 159 -2.00 -15.35 -15.63
N ASP A 160 -2.73 -14.25 -15.88
CA ASP A 160 -2.47 -12.96 -15.30
C ASP A 160 -3.15 -12.80 -13.94
N ASN A 161 -2.36 -12.60 -12.88
CA ASN A 161 -2.86 -12.28 -11.54
C ASN A 161 -3.24 -10.78 -11.42
N VAL A 162 -3.95 -10.29 -12.44
CA VAL A 162 -4.27 -8.86 -12.57
C VAL A 162 -5.19 -8.32 -11.48
N PHE A 163 -5.87 -9.21 -10.75
CA PHE A 163 -6.74 -8.85 -9.62
C PHE A 163 -6.10 -9.08 -8.24
N ALA A 164 -4.78 -9.27 -8.19
CA ALA A 164 -4.04 -9.20 -6.92
C ALA A 164 -4.13 -7.79 -6.33
N VAL A 165 -4.42 -7.70 -5.02
CA VAL A 165 -4.61 -6.42 -4.33
C VAL A 165 -3.30 -5.65 -4.25
N THR A 166 -3.35 -4.37 -4.61
CA THR A 166 -2.22 -3.43 -4.59
C THR A 166 -2.41 -2.32 -3.57
N GLY A 167 -3.65 -2.09 -3.10
CA GLY A 167 -3.98 -1.11 -2.09
C GLY A 167 -5.40 -1.30 -1.56
N ILE A 168 -5.62 -0.87 -0.32
CA ILE A 168 -6.91 -0.92 0.36
C ILE A 168 -7.18 0.46 0.97
N SER A 169 -8.40 0.97 0.81
CA SER A 169 -8.84 2.23 1.42
C SER A 169 -10.21 2.04 2.06
N GLU A 170 -10.31 2.39 3.33
CA GLU A 170 -11.61 2.50 4.01
C GLU A 170 -12.24 3.85 3.69
N GLY A 171 -13.37 3.82 2.99
CA GLY A 171 -14.13 5.01 2.68
C GLY A 171 -15.02 5.45 3.83
N LYS A 172 -15.36 6.74 3.87
CA LYS A 172 -16.21 7.34 4.92
C LYS A 172 -17.66 6.84 4.92
N ASN A 173 -18.18 6.47 3.77
CA ASN A 173 -19.59 6.06 3.59
C ASN A 173 -19.79 4.55 3.68
N THR A 174 -19.12 3.88 4.62
CA THR A 174 -19.19 2.43 4.78
C THR A 174 -18.60 1.62 3.61
N MET A 175 -18.06 2.27 2.58
CA MET A 175 -17.35 1.58 1.53
C MET A 175 -15.99 1.09 2.01
N ILE A 176 -15.56 -0.05 1.50
CA ILE A 176 -14.16 -0.43 1.48
C ILE A 176 -13.75 -0.65 0.03
N TRP A 177 -12.63 -0.07 -0.35
CA TRP A 177 -12.10 -0.11 -1.70
C TRP A 177 -10.86 -0.96 -1.77
N PHE A 178 -10.80 -1.83 -2.74
CA PHE A 178 -9.67 -2.70 -3.04
C PHE A 178 -9.16 -2.37 -4.43
N ALA A 179 -7.98 -1.78 -4.51
CA ALA A 179 -7.28 -1.60 -5.77
C ALA A 179 -6.60 -2.92 -6.16
N THR A 180 -6.66 -3.25 -7.43
CA THR A 180 -5.94 -4.37 -8.05
C THR A 180 -5.23 -3.86 -9.30
N TYR A 181 -4.33 -4.64 -9.90
CA TYR A 181 -3.65 -4.17 -11.10
C TYR A 181 -4.62 -3.78 -12.24
N ALA A 182 -5.74 -4.47 -12.39
CA ALA A 182 -6.64 -4.30 -13.53
C ALA A 182 -8.00 -3.65 -13.19
N GLY A 183 -8.23 -3.28 -11.94
CA GLY A 183 -9.50 -2.69 -11.55
C GLY A 183 -9.61 -2.39 -10.08
N VAL A 184 -10.75 -1.84 -9.70
CA VAL A 184 -11.10 -1.49 -8.32
C VAL A 184 -12.41 -2.18 -7.94
N PHE A 185 -12.44 -2.80 -6.77
CA PHE A 185 -13.62 -3.38 -6.16
C PHE A 185 -14.00 -2.56 -4.92
N GLY A 186 -15.16 -1.94 -4.93
CA GLY A 186 -15.76 -1.30 -3.76
C GLY A 186 -16.84 -2.19 -3.17
N TYR A 187 -16.83 -2.39 -1.85
CA TYR A 187 -17.85 -3.18 -1.14
C TYR A 187 -18.49 -2.34 -0.03
N ASN A 188 -19.82 -2.22 -0.04
CA ASN A 188 -20.56 -1.41 0.93
C ASN A 188 -21.13 -2.21 2.12
N GLY A 189 -20.90 -3.53 2.15
CA GLY A 189 -21.48 -4.45 3.13
C GLY A 189 -22.58 -5.34 2.57
N SER A 190 -23.12 -5.03 1.37
CA SER A 190 -24.11 -5.84 0.63
C SER A 190 -23.73 -6.02 -0.82
N ASP A 191 -23.33 -4.95 -1.51
CA ASP A 191 -23.13 -4.90 -2.96
C ASP A 191 -21.73 -4.46 -3.34
N PHE A 192 -21.31 -4.88 -4.55
CA PHE A 192 -20.06 -4.45 -5.15
C PHE A 192 -20.26 -3.34 -6.17
N THR A 193 -19.36 -2.35 -6.12
CA THR A 193 -19.09 -1.43 -7.22
C THR A 193 -17.77 -1.82 -7.85
N ILE A 194 -17.75 -2.10 -9.17
CA ILE A 194 -16.56 -2.57 -9.87
C ILE A 194 -16.18 -1.55 -10.94
N ILE A 195 -14.92 -1.11 -10.90
CA ILE A 195 -14.35 -0.15 -11.82
C ILE A 195 -13.24 -0.86 -12.61
N THR A 196 -13.38 -0.92 -13.93
CA THR A 196 -12.43 -1.57 -14.86
C THR A 196 -12.05 -0.60 -15.97
N ASP A 197 -11.16 -1.00 -16.87
CA ASP A 197 -10.83 -0.22 -18.08
C ASP A 197 -12.08 0.17 -18.85
N GLU A 198 -13.03 -0.76 -19.00
CA GLU A 198 -14.28 -0.55 -19.73
C GLU A 198 -15.11 0.57 -19.09
N THR A 199 -15.26 0.55 -17.76
CA THR A 199 -16.00 1.61 -17.03
C THR A 199 -15.26 2.94 -17.02
N LEU A 200 -13.93 2.91 -17.17
CA LEU A 200 -13.07 4.10 -17.22
C LEU A 200 -12.90 4.65 -18.64
N GLY A 201 -13.42 3.94 -19.66
CA GLY A 201 -13.26 4.31 -21.05
C GLY A 201 -11.81 4.21 -21.57
N TYR A 202 -10.99 3.37 -20.95
CA TYR A 202 -9.61 3.17 -21.35
C TYR A 202 -9.47 2.10 -22.42
N ASP A 203 -8.64 2.38 -23.44
CA ASP A 203 -8.14 1.39 -24.36
C ASP A 203 -6.88 0.73 -23.79
N ARG A 204 -7.00 -0.52 -23.37
CA ARG A 204 -5.90 -1.32 -22.82
C ARG A 204 -4.70 -1.46 -23.75
N THR A 205 -4.90 -1.36 -25.05
CA THR A 205 -3.81 -1.48 -26.02
C THR A 205 -2.92 -0.26 -26.03
N VAL A 206 -3.45 0.89 -25.59
CA VAL A 206 -2.75 2.18 -25.55
C VAL A 206 -2.25 2.52 -24.15
N ALA A 207 -3.07 2.27 -23.13
CA ALA A 207 -2.80 2.65 -21.76
C ALA A 207 -3.44 1.64 -20.78
N PRO A 208 -2.82 0.47 -20.57
CA PRO A 208 -3.37 -0.52 -19.66
C PRO A 208 -3.41 0.01 -18.23
N LEU A 209 -4.49 -0.29 -17.51
CA LEU A 209 -4.54 -0.04 -16.08
C LEU A 209 -3.41 -0.81 -15.39
N HIS A 210 -2.75 -0.14 -14.46
CA HIS A 210 -1.79 -0.72 -13.55
C HIS A 210 -1.89 0.03 -12.22
N ILE A 211 -3.02 -0.22 -11.52
CA ILE A 211 -3.36 0.52 -10.31
C ILE A 211 -2.42 0.12 -9.18
N ARG A 212 -1.93 1.09 -8.42
CA ARG A 212 -0.97 0.92 -7.32
C ARG A 212 -1.45 1.44 -5.99
N SER A 213 -2.33 2.44 -6.03
CA SER A 213 -2.83 3.09 -4.83
C SER A 213 -4.27 3.54 -5.01
N ILE A 214 -4.98 3.66 -3.90
CA ILE A 214 -6.37 4.08 -3.86
C ILE A 214 -6.64 4.82 -2.56
N LEU A 215 -7.45 5.88 -2.64
CA LEU A 215 -7.90 6.64 -1.49
C LEU A 215 -9.32 7.18 -1.75
N GLU A 216 -10.27 6.91 -0.86
CA GLU A 216 -11.49 7.72 -0.77
C GLU A 216 -11.25 8.86 0.21
N ASP A 217 -11.27 10.10 -0.29
CA ASP A 217 -11.00 11.27 0.52
C ASP A 217 -12.18 11.69 1.40
N SER A 218 -11.93 12.70 2.23
CA SER A 218 -12.93 13.22 3.17
C SER A 218 -14.18 13.81 2.51
N LYS A 219 -14.15 14.05 1.23
CA LYS A 219 -15.27 14.56 0.42
C LYS A 219 -15.99 13.44 -0.34
N GLY A 220 -15.59 12.18 -0.15
CA GLY A 220 -16.15 11.00 -0.83
C GLY A 220 -15.70 10.87 -2.28
N ARG A 221 -14.58 11.49 -2.67
CA ARG A 221 -13.98 11.37 -3.99
C ARG A 221 -12.97 10.22 -3.98
N LEU A 222 -12.97 9.41 -5.01
CA LEU A 222 -12.06 8.27 -5.12
C LEU A 222 -10.87 8.61 -6.02
N TRP A 223 -9.69 8.61 -5.42
CA TRP A 223 -8.41 8.82 -6.08
C TRP A 223 -7.77 7.48 -6.41
N ILE A 224 -7.39 7.28 -7.67
CA ILE A 224 -6.86 6.01 -8.19
C ILE A 224 -5.49 6.29 -8.81
N GLY A 225 -4.42 5.85 -8.15
CA GLY A 225 -3.05 6.01 -8.60
C GLY A 225 -2.59 4.85 -9.47
N ASN A 226 -2.03 5.16 -10.61
CA ASN A 226 -1.57 4.19 -11.59
C ASN A 226 -0.06 4.27 -11.83
N ASN A 227 0.48 3.20 -12.35
CA ASN A 227 1.87 3.09 -12.80
C ASN A 227 1.92 3.23 -14.32
N GLY A 228 1.95 4.48 -14.81
CA GLY A 228 2.05 4.83 -16.24
C GLY A 228 1.06 5.87 -16.74
N ILE A 229 -0.10 5.99 -16.13
CA ILE A 229 -1.14 6.95 -16.55
C ILE A 229 -1.50 7.97 -15.46
N GLY A 230 -0.74 7.98 -14.38
CA GLY A 230 -0.92 8.92 -13.29
C GLY A 230 -2.17 8.67 -12.46
N VAL A 231 -2.90 9.72 -12.13
CA VAL A 231 -4.05 9.71 -11.23
C VAL A 231 -5.35 9.86 -12.00
N LEU A 232 -6.30 8.99 -11.68
CA LEU A 232 -7.71 9.14 -12.02
C LEU A 232 -8.47 9.57 -10.77
N LEU A 233 -9.43 10.47 -10.94
CA LEU A 233 -10.31 10.95 -9.89
C LEU A 233 -11.76 10.64 -10.27
N LYS A 234 -12.42 9.81 -9.45
CA LYS A 234 -13.86 9.58 -9.56
C LYS A 234 -14.59 10.49 -8.57
N GLU A 235 -15.48 11.30 -9.07
CA GLU A 235 -16.35 12.21 -8.32
C GLU A 235 -17.80 12.03 -8.76
N GLY A 236 -18.64 11.41 -7.91
CA GLY A 236 -19.95 10.94 -8.32
C GLY A 236 -19.83 9.94 -9.46
N ASP A 237 -20.53 10.19 -10.56
CA ASP A 237 -20.49 9.35 -11.78
C ASP A 237 -19.41 9.81 -12.77
N SER A 238 -18.76 10.94 -12.51
CA SER A 238 -17.72 11.49 -13.36
C SER A 238 -16.35 10.88 -13.07
N ILE A 239 -15.57 10.61 -14.12
CA ILE A 239 -14.18 10.20 -14.03
C ILE A 239 -13.32 11.26 -14.72
N ILE A 240 -12.36 11.77 -13.97
CA ILE A 240 -11.44 12.81 -14.40
C ILE A 240 -10.06 12.18 -14.54
N HIS A 241 -9.43 12.33 -15.69
CA HIS A 241 -8.02 12.01 -15.89
C HIS A 241 -7.19 13.12 -15.27
N PHE A 242 -6.97 13.05 -13.95
CA PHE A 242 -6.45 14.15 -13.15
C PHE A 242 -5.05 14.57 -13.61
N SER A 243 -4.12 13.62 -13.77
CA SER A 243 -2.77 13.96 -14.23
C SER A 243 -2.75 14.55 -15.64
N GLU A 244 -3.59 14.09 -16.56
CA GLU A 244 -3.71 14.67 -17.91
C GLU A 244 -4.32 16.07 -17.87
N LYS A 245 -5.40 16.25 -17.12
CA LYS A 245 -6.08 17.55 -16.96
C LYS A 245 -5.13 18.64 -16.46
N HIS A 246 -4.17 18.25 -15.63
CA HIS A 246 -3.17 19.17 -15.07
C HIS A 246 -1.84 19.18 -15.84
N HIS A 247 -1.80 18.58 -17.05
CA HIS A 247 -0.61 18.50 -17.92
C HIS A 247 0.60 17.84 -17.26
N LEU A 248 0.36 16.85 -16.39
CA LEU A 248 1.39 16.12 -15.65
C LEU A 248 1.79 14.78 -16.31
N ILE A 249 1.28 14.48 -17.48
CA ILE A 249 1.71 13.38 -18.33
C ILE A 249 2.64 13.93 -19.42
N HIS A 250 3.86 13.40 -19.49
CA HIS A 250 4.82 13.84 -20.51
C HIS A 250 4.29 13.55 -21.93
N PRO A 251 4.42 14.46 -22.91
CA PRO A 251 3.92 14.25 -24.26
C PRO A 251 4.43 12.98 -24.96
N ASN A 252 5.65 12.56 -24.63
CA ASN A 252 6.27 11.34 -25.15
C ASN A 252 6.16 10.14 -24.19
N SER A 253 5.29 10.20 -23.20
CA SER A 253 5.06 9.09 -22.26
C SER A 253 4.59 7.86 -23.00
N LYS A 254 5.20 6.71 -22.67
CA LYS A 254 4.77 5.39 -23.16
C LYS A 254 3.58 4.84 -22.38
N ARG A 255 3.11 5.57 -21.37
CA ARG A 255 1.96 5.19 -20.53
C ARG A 255 2.03 3.76 -19.97
N ASN A 256 3.24 3.31 -19.66
CA ASN A 256 3.46 1.98 -19.12
C ASN A 256 4.42 2.02 -17.92
N GLY A 257 4.31 1.05 -17.04
CA GLY A 257 5.09 1.00 -15.81
C GLY A 257 6.60 0.71 -15.97
N LYS A 258 7.12 0.58 -17.18
CA LYS A 258 8.53 0.23 -17.46
C LYS A 258 9.39 1.45 -17.77
N SER A 259 8.80 2.54 -18.26
CA SER A 259 9.51 3.79 -18.54
C SER A 259 9.70 4.60 -17.28
N THR A 260 10.75 5.42 -17.23
CA THR A 260 10.93 6.47 -16.22
C THR A 260 10.26 7.75 -16.70
N SER A 261 9.79 8.57 -15.75
CA SER A 261 9.16 9.84 -16.02
C SER A 261 10.06 11.01 -15.62
N PRO A 262 10.06 12.12 -16.39
CA PRO A 262 10.81 13.31 -16.02
C PRO A 262 10.26 13.96 -14.74
N GLN A 263 11.09 14.71 -14.05
CA GLN A 263 10.64 15.60 -12.97
C GLN A 263 9.57 16.57 -13.47
N GLY A 264 8.60 16.88 -12.62
CA GLY A 264 7.46 17.73 -12.97
C GLY A 264 6.30 16.98 -13.65
N THR A 265 6.39 15.64 -13.75
CA THR A 265 5.27 14.77 -14.18
C THR A 265 4.68 14.01 -12.99
N MET A 266 3.50 13.39 -13.17
CA MET A 266 2.84 12.53 -12.20
C MET A 266 2.26 11.32 -12.94
N GLU A 267 3.15 10.39 -13.34
CA GLU A 267 2.79 9.24 -14.17
C GLU A 267 2.76 7.92 -13.41
N HIS A 268 3.55 7.81 -12.33
CA HIS A 268 3.78 6.57 -11.60
C HIS A 268 3.45 6.71 -10.12
N VAL A 269 2.15 6.83 -9.80
CA VAL A 269 1.67 7.10 -8.45
C VAL A 269 1.47 5.82 -7.65
N PHE A 270 2.31 5.62 -6.64
CA PHE A 270 2.37 4.40 -5.84
C PHE A 270 1.71 4.53 -4.47
N THR A 271 1.52 5.75 -3.97
CA THR A 271 0.82 6.00 -2.71
C THR A 271 0.05 7.30 -2.77
N ILE A 272 -1.11 7.33 -2.13
CA ILE A 272 -1.98 8.51 -2.01
C ILE A 272 -2.46 8.58 -0.56
N GLU A 273 -2.41 9.78 0.03
CA GLU A 273 -2.87 10.04 1.40
C GLU A 273 -3.56 11.40 1.49
N GLU A 274 -4.60 11.51 2.33
CA GLU A 274 -5.22 12.79 2.69
C GLU A 274 -4.75 13.22 4.08
N ASP A 275 -4.12 14.40 4.19
CA ASP A 275 -3.76 14.93 5.49
C ASP A 275 -4.97 15.53 6.23
N SER A 276 -4.81 15.79 7.51
CA SER A 276 -5.88 16.34 8.37
C SER A 276 -6.33 17.75 7.99
N GLN A 277 -5.63 18.41 7.07
CA GLN A 277 -6.02 19.70 6.49
C GLN A 277 -6.84 19.54 5.20
N GLY A 278 -7.02 18.30 4.72
CA GLY A 278 -7.72 17.96 3.49
C GLY A 278 -6.88 18.12 2.22
N ASN A 279 -5.57 18.21 2.35
CA ASN A 279 -4.68 18.14 1.19
C ASN A 279 -4.47 16.69 0.79
N ILE A 280 -4.41 16.44 -0.52
CA ILE A 280 -4.10 15.13 -1.07
C ILE A 280 -2.63 15.08 -1.45
N TRP A 281 -1.94 14.09 -0.96
CA TRP A 281 -0.53 13.84 -1.21
C TRP A 281 -0.36 12.62 -2.11
N PHE A 282 0.52 12.72 -3.11
CA PHE A 282 0.80 11.65 -4.05
C PHE A 282 2.29 11.35 -4.05
N GLY A 283 2.67 10.11 -3.77
CA GLY A 283 4.04 9.64 -3.92
C GLY A 283 4.24 9.03 -5.31
N ASP A 284 5.12 9.65 -6.09
CA ASP A 284 5.50 9.17 -7.41
C ASP A 284 6.82 8.39 -7.35
N ARG A 285 6.99 7.43 -8.25
CA ARG A 285 8.19 6.60 -8.34
C ARG A 285 9.42 7.37 -8.83
N ASP A 286 9.21 8.31 -9.75
CA ASP A 286 10.31 8.96 -10.48
C ASP A 286 10.35 10.48 -10.26
N ALA A 287 9.23 11.09 -9.85
CA ALA A 287 9.02 12.54 -9.88
C ALA A 287 8.75 13.13 -8.48
N GLY A 288 9.06 12.39 -7.43
CA GLY A 288 9.01 12.88 -6.05
C GLY A 288 7.62 12.86 -5.43
N LEU A 289 7.33 13.87 -4.65
CA LEU A 289 6.10 14.02 -3.89
C LEU A 289 5.27 15.17 -4.46
N TRP A 290 3.98 14.94 -4.61
CA TRP A 290 3.03 15.96 -5.02
C TRP A 290 2.03 16.25 -3.90
N LYS A 291 1.68 17.52 -3.72
CA LYS A 291 0.61 17.98 -2.84
C LYS A 291 -0.45 18.73 -3.64
N TYR A 292 -1.72 18.38 -3.45
CA TYR A 292 -2.87 19.09 -3.98
C TYR A 292 -3.71 19.64 -2.84
N ASP A 293 -3.85 20.97 -2.75
CA ASP A 293 -4.62 21.65 -1.70
C ASP A 293 -6.10 21.90 -2.05
N GLY A 294 -6.56 21.35 -3.18
CA GLY A 294 -7.88 21.57 -3.74
C GLY A 294 -7.89 22.59 -4.88
N THR A 295 -6.83 23.37 -5.05
CA THR A 295 -6.67 24.40 -6.09
C THR A 295 -5.32 24.31 -6.78
N GLN A 296 -4.25 24.15 -6.02
CA GLN A 296 -2.88 24.18 -6.51
C GLN A 296 -2.19 22.82 -6.30
N LEU A 297 -1.31 22.51 -7.25
CA LEU A 297 -0.39 21.38 -7.18
C LEU A 297 1.01 21.90 -6.90
N THR A 298 1.67 21.31 -5.89
CA THR A 298 3.06 21.59 -5.55
C THR A 298 3.88 20.31 -5.65
N ASN A 299 4.99 20.35 -6.37
CA ASN A 299 5.91 19.23 -6.49
C ASN A 299 7.14 19.43 -5.60
N TYR A 300 7.47 18.42 -4.82
CA TYR A 300 8.67 18.37 -3.98
C TYR A 300 9.58 17.25 -4.47
N ILE A 301 10.84 17.57 -4.71
CA ILE A 301 11.85 16.67 -5.23
C ILE A 301 13.15 16.78 -4.43
N THR A 302 14.21 16.13 -4.85
CA THR A 302 15.50 16.08 -4.15
C THR A 302 16.05 17.46 -3.76
N LYS A 303 15.87 18.49 -4.59
CA LYS A 303 16.28 19.87 -4.25
C LYS A 303 15.54 20.47 -3.03
N ASP A 304 14.39 19.90 -2.64
CA ASP A 304 13.56 20.36 -1.54
C ASP A 304 13.89 19.64 -0.22
N GLY A 305 14.94 18.83 -0.18
CA GLY A 305 15.48 18.19 1.03
C GLY A 305 15.45 16.67 1.06
N PHE A 306 14.94 16.01 0.03
CA PHE A 306 15.03 14.55 -0.12
C PHE A 306 16.40 14.13 -0.67
N GLU A 307 16.82 12.90 -0.41
CA GLU A 307 17.97 12.28 -1.07
C GLU A 307 17.55 11.39 -2.26
N ASN A 308 16.26 11.12 -2.42
CA ASN A 308 15.69 10.27 -3.46
C ASN A 308 14.29 10.77 -3.84
N ASP A 309 13.93 10.72 -5.11
CA ASP A 309 12.62 11.16 -5.60
C ASP A 309 11.55 10.05 -5.57
N PHE A 310 11.86 8.83 -5.17
CA PHE A 310 10.90 7.75 -5.08
C PHE A 310 10.26 7.68 -3.67
N VAL A 311 9.01 8.14 -3.57
CA VAL A 311 8.19 8.08 -2.34
C VAL A 311 7.17 6.96 -2.45
N LEU A 312 7.23 5.96 -1.56
CA LEU A 312 6.37 4.79 -1.62
C LEU A 312 5.35 4.69 -0.49
N SER A 313 5.58 5.35 0.63
CA SER A 313 4.60 5.40 1.71
C SER A 313 4.47 6.81 2.27
N ILE A 314 3.24 7.20 2.58
CA ILE A 314 2.86 8.47 3.20
C ILE A 314 1.95 8.11 4.37
N PHE A 315 2.15 8.75 5.51
CA PHE A 315 1.37 8.51 6.72
C PHE A 315 1.29 9.79 7.57
N GLU A 316 0.12 10.18 8.03
CA GLU A 316 -0.03 11.24 9.02
C GLU A 316 -0.21 10.61 10.40
N ASP A 317 0.65 10.97 11.36
CA ASP A 317 0.55 10.49 12.73
C ASP A 317 -0.51 11.24 13.55
N ARG A 318 -0.75 10.79 14.78
CA ARG A 318 -1.74 11.44 15.68
C ARG A 318 -1.41 12.86 16.06
N ASN A 319 -0.14 13.28 15.92
CA ASN A 319 0.32 14.64 16.15
C ASN A 319 0.21 15.52 14.90
N LYS A 320 -0.38 14.98 13.81
CA LYS A 320 -0.51 15.65 12.50
C LYS A 320 0.84 15.88 11.81
N THR A 321 1.81 15.07 12.12
CA THR A 321 3.09 15.04 11.42
C THR A 321 2.98 14.07 10.25
N LEU A 322 3.31 14.53 9.05
CA LEU A 322 3.40 13.69 7.87
C LEU A 322 4.75 12.98 7.82
N TRP A 323 4.70 11.69 7.56
CA TRP A 323 5.84 10.80 7.44
C TRP A 323 5.91 10.24 6.01
N PHE A 324 7.12 10.19 5.47
CA PHE A 324 7.37 9.73 4.10
C PHE A 324 8.44 8.65 4.10
N GLY A 325 8.12 7.50 3.53
CA GLY A 325 9.05 6.39 3.35
C GLY A 325 9.58 6.34 1.93
N MET A 326 10.90 6.28 1.82
CA MET A 326 11.66 6.39 0.57
C MET A 326 12.13 5.03 0.06
N ALA A 327 12.52 5.00 -1.21
CA ALA A 327 13.03 3.79 -1.86
C ALA A 327 14.37 3.29 -1.31
N ASP A 328 15.16 4.16 -0.71
CA ASP A 328 16.49 3.87 -0.15
C ASP A 328 16.49 3.57 1.36
N GLY A 329 15.30 3.30 1.94
CA GLY A 329 15.15 2.95 3.34
C GLY A 329 15.08 4.15 4.29
N LYS A 330 15.21 5.36 3.78
CA LYS A 330 15.14 6.57 4.60
C LYS A 330 13.71 6.99 4.90
N ILE A 331 13.57 7.74 5.97
CA ILE A 331 12.30 8.27 6.44
C ILE A 331 12.44 9.78 6.68
N TYR A 332 11.49 10.52 6.14
CA TYR A 332 11.38 11.96 6.32
C TYR A 332 10.07 12.33 6.99
N THR A 333 10.06 13.50 7.64
CA THR A 333 8.84 14.15 8.11
C THR A 333 8.73 15.55 7.53
N PHE A 334 7.50 16.06 7.42
CA PHE A 334 7.23 17.41 6.97
C PHE A 334 6.64 18.24 8.10
N ASN A 335 7.24 19.39 8.37
CA ASN A 335 6.85 20.32 9.45
C ASN A 335 5.94 21.46 8.96
N GLY A 336 5.41 21.38 7.74
CA GLY A 336 4.64 22.44 7.09
C GLY A 336 5.47 23.40 6.22
N LYS A 337 6.81 23.32 6.29
CA LYS A 337 7.74 24.20 5.54
C LYS A 337 8.87 23.44 4.86
N SER A 338 9.45 22.48 5.54
CA SER A 338 10.62 21.72 5.08
C SER A 338 10.50 20.25 5.43
N PHE A 339 11.23 19.44 4.69
CA PHE A 339 11.40 18.03 4.99
C PHE A 339 12.62 17.83 5.89
N GLU A 340 12.45 17.00 6.90
CA GLU A 340 13.49 16.66 7.86
C GLU A 340 13.74 15.16 7.83
N LYS A 341 14.97 14.74 7.56
CA LYS A 341 15.35 13.34 7.66
C LYS A 341 15.29 12.90 9.12
N ARG A 342 14.54 11.83 9.40
CA ARG A 342 14.37 11.29 10.75
C ARG A 342 15.27 10.09 11.00
N PHE A 343 15.41 9.24 10.02
CA PHE A 343 16.21 8.03 10.09
C PHE A 343 16.86 7.73 8.75
#